data_1bb61beca81c7e32a4c21e913f0d9f91
#
_entry.id   1bb61beca81c7e32a4c21e913f0d9f91
#
_cell.length_a   1.000
_cell.length_b   1.000
_cell.length_c   1.000
_cell.angle_alpha   90.00
_cell.angle_beta   90.00
_cell.angle_gamma   90.00
#
_symmetry.space_group_name_H-M   'P 1'
#
loop_
_entity.id
_entity.type
_entity.pdbx_description
1 polymer ?
#
loop_
_entity_poly.entity_id
_entity_poly.type
_entity_poly.pdbx_seq_one_letter_code
_entity_poly.pdbx_strand_id
1 'polypeptide(L)'
;MKLRILKSAVTNPWFNLATEDWIFNTLDADSHTLFLWRNSETVVIGRSQNPWVECKTDKMAADDVFLARRQSGGGAVFHDLGNTNFTFLSPKHAYDQTANFTIIINALKKLGIDATLSGRNDMQVGDRKISGSAFKHAADRSFHHGTLLVNANMQKLGDYLNPHPLKLKAKGIKSVRARVANLVEFNDAINHETLSEAIIEAFCEYYGETAPVEQLDEASLAKQPTLNAYYQQMADWDWRFGKTPEFSHHIETRFDWGMIDVHMDVKQAVIAEVVIFSDALNVELIELLKETLTGVKYNKSEIKNALAELAKAQPELAAQVSDFEGWLVGEMEG
;
A
#
# COMPACT_ATOMS: atom_id res chain seq x y z
N MET A 1 6.80 -2.35 -26.32
CA MET A 1 7.51 -2.32 -25.02
C MET A 1 7.82 -3.76 -24.65
N LYS A 2 8.99 -4.02 -24.08
CA LYS A 2 9.39 -5.38 -23.64
C LYS A 2 8.59 -5.82 -22.42
N LEU A 3 8.36 -7.12 -22.28
CA LEU A 3 7.81 -7.69 -21.05
C LEU A 3 8.94 -8.27 -20.18
N ARG A 4 8.79 -8.09 -18.88
CA ARG A 4 9.62 -8.73 -17.86
C ARG A 4 8.71 -9.39 -16.82
N ILE A 5 8.97 -10.65 -16.49
CA ILE A 5 8.18 -11.42 -15.54
C ILE A 5 9.09 -11.97 -14.47
N LEU A 6 8.81 -11.63 -13.21
CA LEU A 6 9.55 -12.12 -12.06
C LEU A 6 8.60 -12.87 -11.12
N LYS A 7 9.12 -13.92 -10.50
CA LYS A 7 8.40 -14.67 -9.46
C LYS A 7 9.34 -14.88 -8.27
N SER A 8 8.84 -14.57 -7.07
CA SER A 8 9.58 -14.82 -5.84
C SER A 8 9.39 -16.27 -5.39
N ALA A 9 10.49 -16.95 -5.11
CA ALA A 9 10.51 -18.24 -4.43
C ALA A 9 10.59 -18.09 -2.89
N VAL A 10 10.67 -16.84 -2.39
CA VAL A 10 10.85 -16.49 -0.97
C VAL A 10 9.55 -16.00 -0.39
N THR A 11 9.24 -16.39 0.86
CA THR A 11 8.03 -15.95 1.56
C THR A 11 8.32 -14.90 2.64
N ASN A 12 9.57 -14.44 2.77
CA ASN A 12 9.95 -13.37 3.67
C ASN A 12 9.40 -12.02 3.15
N PRO A 13 8.56 -11.30 3.93
CA PRO A 13 7.91 -10.06 3.47
C PRO A 13 8.91 -8.94 3.19
N TRP A 14 10.00 -8.85 3.94
CA TRP A 14 11.01 -7.83 3.73
C TRP A 14 11.77 -8.05 2.41
N PHE A 15 12.05 -9.32 2.07
CA PHE A 15 12.63 -9.66 0.76
C PHE A 15 11.69 -9.28 -0.39
N ASN A 16 10.41 -9.63 -0.28
CA ASN A 16 9.44 -9.38 -1.34
C ASN A 16 9.18 -7.88 -1.56
N LEU A 17 9.03 -7.10 -0.48
CA LEU A 17 8.87 -5.65 -0.59
C LEU A 17 10.16 -4.95 -1.04
N ALA A 18 11.32 -5.46 -0.63
CA ALA A 18 12.62 -4.98 -1.13
C ALA A 18 12.79 -5.25 -2.63
N THR A 19 12.35 -6.43 -3.08
CA THR A 19 12.36 -6.81 -4.50
C THR A 19 11.44 -5.88 -5.31
N GLU A 20 10.24 -5.61 -4.82
CA GLU A 20 9.31 -4.65 -5.45
C GLU A 20 9.96 -3.27 -5.60
N ASP A 21 10.58 -2.75 -4.54
CA ASP A 21 11.23 -1.43 -4.54
C ASP A 21 12.50 -1.41 -5.40
N TRP A 22 13.27 -2.51 -5.40
CA TRP A 22 14.40 -2.68 -6.29
C TRP A 22 13.98 -2.66 -7.77
N ILE A 23 12.96 -3.43 -8.15
CA ILE A 23 12.42 -3.43 -9.52
C ILE A 23 11.93 -2.02 -9.87
N PHE A 24 11.19 -1.38 -8.96
CA PHE A 24 10.66 -0.03 -9.18
C PHE A 24 11.77 0.98 -9.49
N ASN A 25 12.88 0.94 -8.75
CA ASN A 25 13.96 1.90 -8.89
C ASN A 25 14.96 1.55 -10.01
N THR A 26 14.91 0.32 -10.53
CA THR A 26 15.72 -0.14 -11.67
C THR A 26 14.90 -0.43 -12.92
N LEU A 27 13.65 0.04 -12.96
CA LEU A 27 12.74 -0.19 -14.07
C LEU A 27 13.28 0.36 -15.38
N ASP A 28 13.33 -0.49 -16.39
CA ASP A 28 13.69 -0.07 -17.76
C ASP A 28 12.56 0.80 -18.34
N ALA A 29 12.94 1.93 -18.97
CA ALA A 29 12.01 2.90 -19.56
C ALA A 29 11.13 2.30 -20.68
N ASP A 30 11.51 1.16 -21.23
CA ASP A 30 10.82 0.48 -22.34
C ASP A 30 10.19 -0.85 -21.95
N SER A 31 9.95 -1.08 -20.64
CA SER A 31 9.39 -2.36 -20.19
C SER A 31 8.14 -2.24 -19.33
N HIS A 32 7.22 -3.19 -19.52
CA HIS A 32 6.20 -3.54 -18.52
C HIS A 32 6.70 -4.73 -17.70
N THR A 33 6.65 -4.62 -16.40
CA THR A 33 7.11 -5.69 -15.50
C THR A 33 5.97 -6.22 -14.65
N LEU A 34 5.84 -7.54 -14.59
CA LEU A 34 4.98 -8.26 -13.66
C LEU A 34 5.84 -8.95 -12.60
N PHE A 35 5.53 -8.75 -11.33
CA PHE A 35 6.15 -9.44 -10.22
C PHE A 35 5.08 -10.17 -9.39
N LEU A 36 5.25 -11.48 -9.20
CA LEU A 36 4.36 -12.35 -8.44
C LEU A 36 5.07 -12.87 -7.19
N TRP A 37 4.39 -12.77 -6.05
CA TRP A 37 4.97 -13.10 -4.76
C TRP A 37 3.90 -13.42 -3.70
N ARG A 38 4.31 -14.04 -2.61
CA ARG A 38 3.49 -14.26 -1.41
C ARG A 38 4.34 -14.20 -0.15
N ASN A 39 3.71 -13.88 0.98
CA ASN A 39 4.36 -13.78 2.26
C ASN A 39 3.90 -14.91 3.21
N SER A 40 4.79 -15.32 4.10
CA SER A 40 4.42 -15.97 5.36
C SER A 40 3.57 -14.99 6.21
N GLU A 41 3.13 -15.43 7.37
CA GLU A 41 2.26 -14.64 8.26
C GLU A 41 2.85 -13.25 8.55
N THR A 42 2.18 -12.22 8.04
CA THR A 42 2.69 -10.85 8.03
C THR A 42 1.55 -9.85 8.15
N VAL A 43 1.68 -8.86 9.02
CA VAL A 43 0.92 -7.61 8.89
C VAL A 43 1.72 -6.65 8.04
N VAL A 44 1.14 -6.20 6.92
CA VAL A 44 1.73 -5.20 6.03
C VAL A 44 1.00 -3.88 6.22
N ILE A 45 1.70 -2.88 6.75
CA ILE A 45 1.18 -1.52 6.93
C ILE A 45 1.54 -0.64 5.72
N GLY A 46 0.70 0.37 5.47
CA GLY A 46 0.99 1.40 4.48
C GLY A 46 2.15 2.32 4.90
N ARG A 47 2.70 3.06 3.93
CA ARG A 47 3.88 3.92 4.09
C ARG A 47 3.79 4.84 5.29
N SER A 48 2.64 5.47 5.50
CA SER A 48 2.42 6.50 6.51
C SER A 48 1.54 6.03 7.69
N GLN A 49 1.39 4.72 7.93
CA GLN A 49 0.62 4.24 9.07
C GLN A 49 1.47 4.16 10.35
N ASN A 50 0.81 4.43 11.47
CA ASN A 50 1.39 4.24 12.81
C ASN A 50 1.24 2.78 13.25
N PRO A 51 2.31 1.97 13.32
CA PRO A 51 2.21 0.55 13.68
C PRO A 51 1.70 0.33 15.11
N TRP A 52 2.03 1.24 16.04
CA TRP A 52 1.63 1.14 17.45
C TRP A 52 0.12 1.32 17.65
N VAL A 53 -0.51 2.12 16.77
CA VAL A 53 -1.97 2.33 16.78
C VAL A 53 -2.70 1.25 15.98
N GLU A 54 -2.15 0.89 14.82
CA GLU A 54 -2.82 0.00 13.86
C GLU A 54 -2.67 -1.48 14.22
N CYS A 55 -1.60 -1.87 14.94
CA CYS A 55 -1.23 -3.28 15.15
C CYS A 55 -1.09 -3.63 16.65
N LYS A 56 -1.43 -4.85 16.98
CA LYS A 56 -1.14 -5.47 18.30
C LYS A 56 0.28 -6.06 18.27
N THR A 57 1.29 -5.18 18.33
CA THR A 57 2.69 -5.52 18.10
C THR A 57 3.24 -6.58 19.05
N ASP A 58 2.83 -6.56 20.33
CA ASP A 58 3.25 -7.57 21.33
C ASP A 58 2.71 -8.96 20.98
N LYS A 59 1.44 -9.04 20.52
CA LYS A 59 0.85 -10.31 20.09
C LYS A 59 1.53 -10.82 18.82
N MET A 60 1.84 -9.94 17.87
CA MET A 60 2.57 -10.30 16.65
C MET A 60 3.94 -10.89 16.98
N ALA A 61 4.67 -10.27 17.92
CA ALA A 61 5.97 -10.77 18.36
C ALA A 61 5.86 -12.14 19.06
N ALA A 62 4.82 -12.36 19.88
CA ALA A 62 4.58 -13.63 20.56
C ALA A 62 4.21 -14.78 19.61
N ASP A 63 3.56 -14.47 18.48
CA ASP A 63 3.08 -15.43 17.49
C ASP A 63 4.02 -15.55 16.25
N ASP A 64 5.22 -14.95 16.29
CA ASP A 64 6.20 -14.90 15.18
C ASP A 64 5.63 -14.31 13.87
N VAL A 65 4.70 -13.36 13.98
CA VAL A 65 4.10 -12.66 12.84
C VAL A 65 4.95 -11.45 12.44
N PHE A 66 5.35 -11.41 11.20
CA PHE A 66 6.15 -10.28 10.68
C PHE A 66 5.37 -8.97 10.68
N LEU A 67 6.04 -7.88 11.03
CA LEU A 67 5.61 -6.53 10.65
C LEU A 67 6.43 -6.05 9.45
N ALA A 68 5.75 -5.61 8.41
CA ALA A 68 6.37 -5.03 7.23
C ALA A 68 5.67 -3.72 6.85
N ARG A 69 6.45 -2.74 6.39
CA ARG A 69 5.94 -1.46 5.87
C ARG A 69 6.19 -1.39 4.38
N ARG A 70 5.13 -1.24 3.59
CA ARG A 70 5.23 -1.08 2.14
C ARG A 70 5.43 0.39 1.74
N GLN A 71 5.90 0.61 0.53
CA GLN A 71 6.13 1.96 -0.03
C GLN A 71 4.86 2.65 -0.51
N SER A 72 3.77 1.90 -0.76
CA SER A 72 2.47 2.46 -1.14
C SER A 72 1.66 2.88 0.08
N GLY A 73 0.62 3.68 -0.14
CA GLY A 73 -0.35 4.08 0.87
C GLY A 73 -1.39 2.99 1.19
N GLY A 74 -2.45 3.39 1.85
CA GLY A 74 -3.57 2.54 2.23
C GLY A 74 -3.44 1.93 3.63
N GLY A 75 -4.46 1.18 4.04
CA GLY A 75 -4.58 0.57 5.37
C GLY A 75 -3.73 -0.67 5.57
N ALA A 76 -3.66 -1.15 6.81
CA ALA A 76 -2.99 -2.39 7.18
C ALA A 76 -3.76 -3.61 6.65
N VAL A 77 -3.02 -4.61 6.20
CA VAL A 77 -3.52 -5.90 5.71
C VAL A 77 -2.76 -7.05 6.35
N PHE A 78 -3.41 -8.21 6.44
CA PHE A 78 -2.75 -9.45 6.85
C PHE A 78 -2.49 -10.34 5.65
N HIS A 79 -1.28 -10.85 5.54
CA HIS A 79 -0.87 -11.85 4.54
C HIS A 79 -0.53 -13.16 5.22
N ASP A 80 -0.86 -14.25 4.55
CA ASP A 80 -0.37 -15.60 4.80
C ASP A 80 -0.11 -16.31 3.46
N LEU A 81 0.27 -17.58 3.49
CA LEU A 81 0.55 -18.34 2.26
C LEU A 81 -0.70 -18.58 1.40
N GLY A 82 -1.89 -18.31 1.94
CA GLY A 82 -3.15 -18.33 1.19
C GLY A 82 -3.46 -17.05 0.43
N ASN A 83 -2.59 -16.03 0.52
CA ASN A 83 -2.71 -14.79 -0.23
C ASN A 83 -1.62 -14.72 -1.31
N THR A 84 -2.02 -14.50 -2.56
CA THR A 84 -1.10 -14.22 -3.67
C THR A 84 -1.04 -12.72 -3.91
N ASN A 85 0.16 -12.16 -4.05
CA ASN A 85 0.36 -10.77 -4.42
C ASN A 85 0.82 -10.67 -5.87
N PHE A 86 0.38 -9.61 -6.54
CA PHE A 86 0.86 -9.20 -7.85
C PHE A 86 1.35 -7.75 -7.79
N THR A 87 2.34 -7.42 -8.60
CA THR A 87 2.78 -6.05 -8.82
C THR A 87 3.02 -5.82 -10.30
N PHE A 88 2.31 -4.86 -10.88
CA PHE A 88 2.58 -4.33 -12.22
C PHE A 88 3.39 -3.05 -12.09
N LEU A 89 4.50 -2.97 -12.81
CA LEU A 89 5.38 -1.81 -12.84
C LEU A 89 5.54 -1.34 -14.29
N SER A 90 5.39 -0.05 -14.50
CA SER A 90 5.50 0.54 -15.86
C SER A 90 6.10 1.94 -15.78
N PRO A 91 6.79 2.40 -16.84
CA PRO A 91 7.13 3.81 -16.99
C PRO A 91 5.84 4.65 -16.93
N LYS A 92 5.94 5.88 -16.40
CA LYS A 92 4.77 6.76 -16.18
C LYS A 92 3.94 6.97 -17.46
N HIS A 93 4.60 7.15 -18.59
CA HIS A 93 3.95 7.39 -19.89
C HIS A 93 3.18 6.17 -20.43
N ALA A 94 3.48 4.97 -19.96
CA ALA A 94 2.86 3.71 -20.38
C ALA A 94 2.05 3.04 -19.24
N TYR A 95 1.94 3.71 -18.09
CA TYR A 95 1.15 3.19 -16.98
C TYR A 95 -0.33 3.33 -17.25
N ASP A 96 -1.03 2.21 -17.20
CA ASP A 96 -2.49 2.14 -17.32
C ASP A 96 -3.07 1.25 -16.22
N GLN A 97 -3.73 1.89 -15.26
CA GLN A 97 -4.37 1.19 -14.14
C GLN A 97 -5.50 0.29 -14.61
N THR A 98 -6.26 0.70 -15.63
CA THR A 98 -7.38 -0.08 -16.18
C THR A 98 -6.87 -1.36 -16.85
N ALA A 99 -5.76 -1.26 -17.60
CA ALA A 99 -5.08 -2.42 -18.18
C ALA A 99 -4.68 -3.44 -17.11
N ASN A 100 -4.08 -2.97 -16.01
CA ASN A 100 -3.65 -3.84 -14.91
C ASN A 100 -4.83 -4.61 -14.29
N PHE A 101 -5.96 -3.95 -14.01
CA PHE A 101 -7.17 -4.63 -13.54
C PHE A 101 -7.73 -5.59 -14.58
N THR A 102 -7.75 -5.20 -15.84
CA THR A 102 -8.24 -6.04 -16.94
C THR A 102 -7.44 -7.34 -17.04
N ILE A 103 -6.12 -7.29 -16.90
CA ILE A 103 -5.25 -8.47 -16.92
C ILE A 103 -5.63 -9.43 -15.78
N ILE A 104 -5.82 -8.95 -14.55
CA ILE A 104 -6.22 -9.80 -13.42
C ILE A 104 -7.62 -10.37 -13.62
N ILE A 105 -8.58 -9.57 -14.08
CA ILE A 105 -9.95 -10.03 -14.36
C ILE A 105 -9.94 -11.13 -15.45
N ASN A 106 -9.14 -10.96 -16.50
CA ASN A 106 -9.00 -11.96 -17.55
C ASN A 106 -8.36 -13.25 -17.03
N ALA A 107 -7.34 -13.15 -16.16
CA ALA A 107 -6.75 -14.32 -15.50
C ALA A 107 -7.78 -15.08 -14.66
N LEU A 108 -8.56 -14.36 -13.85
CA LEU A 108 -9.63 -14.98 -13.05
C LEU A 108 -10.72 -15.60 -13.91
N LYS A 109 -11.08 -14.97 -15.03
CA LYS A 109 -12.05 -15.52 -15.98
C LYS A 109 -11.57 -16.83 -16.62
N LYS A 110 -10.27 -16.97 -16.92
CA LYS A 110 -9.67 -18.24 -17.38
C LYS A 110 -9.84 -19.36 -16.35
N LEU A 111 -9.86 -19.02 -15.07
CA LEU A 111 -10.10 -19.93 -13.95
C LEU A 111 -11.59 -20.06 -13.58
N GLY A 112 -12.50 -19.59 -14.45
CA GLY A 112 -13.95 -19.71 -14.24
C GLY A 112 -14.54 -18.76 -13.22
N ILE A 113 -13.81 -17.69 -12.84
CA ILE A 113 -14.28 -16.69 -11.86
C ILE A 113 -14.63 -15.38 -12.58
N ASP A 114 -15.86 -14.94 -12.44
CA ASP A 114 -16.36 -13.68 -12.99
C ASP A 114 -16.20 -12.56 -11.97
N ALA A 115 -15.03 -11.94 -11.98
CA ALA A 115 -14.66 -10.85 -11.09
C ALA A 115 -14.93 -9.48 -11.74
N THR A 116 -15.27 -8.50 -10.91
CA THR A 116 -15.50 -7.12 -11.32
C THR A 116 -14.74 -6.14 -10.43
N LEU A 117 -14.45 -4.96 -10.97
CA LEU A 117 -13.87 -3.86 -10.20
C LEU A 117 -14.93 -3.25 -9.28
N SER A 118 -14.57 -2.96 -8.03
CA SER A 118 -15.43 -2.31 -7.05
C SER A 118 -14.72 -1.11 -6.42
N GLY A 119 -15.38 0.04 -6.46
CA GLY A 119 -14.79 1.27 -5.94
C GLY A 119 -13.53 1.68 -6.70
N ARG A 120 -12.51 2.16 -5.96
CA ARG A 120 -11.27 2.70 -6.54
C ARG A 120 -10.15 1.66 -6.69
N ASN A 121 -10.16 0.63 -5.86
CA ASN A 121 -9.00 -0.24 -5.68
C ASN A 121 -9.31 -1.68 -5.26
N ASP A 122 -10.57 -2.10 -5.28
CA ASP A 122 -10.99 -3.44 -4.88
C ASP A 122 -11.51 -4.24 -6.08
N MET A 123 -11.32 -5.57 -6.05
CA MET A 123 -12.02 -6.49 -6.95
C MET A 123 -12.94 -7.41 -6.14
N GLN A 124 -14.07 -7.78 -6.74
CA GLN A 124 -15.11 -8.58 -6.10
C GLN A 124 -15.70 -9.62 -7.05
N VAL A 125 -16.28 -10.67 -6.46
CA VAL A 125 -17.15 -11.63 -7.11
C VAL A 125 -18.53 -11.51 -6.47
N GLY A 126 -19.53 -11.13 -7.24
CA GLY A 126 -20.81 -10.69 -6.67
C GLY A 126 -20.63 -9.45 -5.81
N ASP A 127 -20.96 -9.54 -4.51
CA ASP A 127 -20.78 -8.47 -3.51
C ASP A 127 -19.60 -8.73 -2.56
N ARG A 128 -18.80 -9.78 -2.80
CA ARG A 128 -17.71 -10.19 -1.92
C ARG A 128 -16.35 -9.80 -2.50
N LYS A 129 -15.59 -9.03 -1.72
CA LYS A 129 -14.23 -8.62 -2.06
C LYS A 129 -13.27 -9.81 -2.04
N ILE A 130 -12.49 -9.95 -3.12
CA ILE A 130 -11.44 -10.96 -3.31
C ILE A 130 -10.03 -10.37 -3.41
N SER A 131 -9.92 -9.05 -3.56
CA SER A 131 -8.68 -8.33 -3.80
C SER A 131 -8.75 -6.90 -3.30
N GLY A 132 -7.63 -6.38 -2.82
CA GLY A 132 -7.42 -4.96 -2.58
C GLY A 132 -6.11 -4.52 -3.19
N SER A 133 -6.07 -3.28 -3.68
CA SER A 133 -4.91 -2.71 -4.37
C SER A 133 -4.43 -1.42 -3.74
N ALA A 134 -3.13 -1.13 -3.95
CA ALA A 134 -2.53 0.16 -3.68
C ALA A 134 -1.54 0.52 -4.80
N PHE A 135 -1.16 1.79 -4.86
CA PHE A 135 -0.40 2.36 -5.96
C PHE A 135 0.77 3.19 -5.43
N LYS A 136 1.82 3.29 -6.23
CA LYS A 136 2.91 4.26 -6.03
C LYS A 136 3.23 4.90 -7.35
N HIS A 137 3.31 6.21 -7.34
CA HIS A 137 3.68 7.01 -8.50
C HIS A 137 4.95 7.80 -8.19
N ALA A 138 5.86 7.86 -9.15
CA ALA A 138 7.01 8.75 -9.16
C ALA A 138 6.95 9.59 -10.45
N ALA A 139 7.90 10.48 -10.63
CA ALA A 139 7.92 11.38 -11.79
C ALA A 139 7.95 10.61 -13.15
N ASP A 140 8.66 9.48 -13.21
CA ASP A 140 8.93 8.73 -14.43
C ASP A 140 8.39 7.29 -14.45
N ARG A 141 7.85 6.78 -13.33
CA ARG A 141 7.40 5.39 -13.20
C ARG A 141 6.26 5.23 -12.21
N SER A 142 5.53 4.13 -12.32
CA SER A 142 4.45 3.80 -11.40
C SER A 142 4.38 2.30 -11.15
N PHE A 143 3.88 1.91 -9.99
CA PHE A 143 3.43 0.55 -9.76
C PHE A 143 2.00 0.47 -9.23
N HIS A 144 1.36 -0.64 -9.54
CA HIS A 144 0.10 -1.11 -9.00
C HIS A 144 0.33 -2.48 -8.39
N HIS A 145 0.21 -2.62 -7.10
CA HIS A 145 0.21 -3.92 -6.46
C HIS A 145 -1.13 -4.23 -5.80
N GLY A 146 -1.40 -5.51 -5.66
CA GLY A 146 -2.63 -5.98 -5.04
C GLY A 146 -2.49 -7.38 -4.47
N THR A 147 -3.49 -7.73 -3.66
CA THR A 147 -3.68 -9.04 -3.06
C THR A 147 -4.73 -9.83 -3.82
N LEU A 148 -4.61 -11.14 -3.89
CA LEU A 148 -5.65 -12.06 -4.32
C LEU A 148 -5.82 -13.12 -3.23
N LEU A 149 -6.99 -13.13 -2.62
CA LEU A 149 -7.31 -13.99 -1.50
C LEU A 149 -7.64 -15.40 -2.04
N VAL A 150 -6.62 -16.24 -2.14
CA VAL A 150 -6.76 -17.61 -2.66
C VAL A 150 -7.41 -18.51 -1.63
N ASN A 151 -6.76 -18.66 -0.48
CA ASN A 151 -7.23 -19.42 0.68
C ASN A 151 -6.65 -18.83 1.98
N ALA A 152 -6.78 -17.50 2.13
CA ALA A 152 -6.25 -16.76 3.26
C ALA A 152 -7.06 -17.01 4.54
N ASN A 153 -6.40 -17.01 5.69
CA ASN A 153 -7.07 -17.14 6.98
C ASN A 153 -7.70 -15.80 7.41
N MET A 154 -8.97 -15.62 7.05
CA MET A 154 -9.74 -14.41 7.34
C MET A 154 -9.94 -14.10 8.83
N GLN A 155 -9.73 -15.08 9.72
CA GLN A 155 -9.88 -14.86 11.16
C GLN A 155 -8.68 -14.10 11.74
N LYS A 156 -7.48 -14.36 11.24
CA LYS A 156 -6.23 -13.77 11.73
C LYS A 156 -6.14 -12.26 11.54
N LEU A 157 -6.82 -11.70 10.53
CA LEU A 157 -6.83 -10.25 10.32
C LEU A 157 -7.28 -9.47 11.57
N GLY A 158 -8.32 -9.92 12.24
CA GLY A 158 -8.84 -9.31 13.48
C GLY A 158 -7.98 -9.56 14.71
N ASP A 159 -7.11 -10.56 14.67
CA ASP A 159 -6.26 -10.93 15.81
C ASP A 159 -5.09 -9.96 16.00
N TYR A 160 -4.57 -9.40 14.90
CA TYR A 160 -3.36 -8.57 14.88
C TYR A 160 -3.61 -7.09 14.60
N LEU A 161 -4.80 -6.69 14.12
CA LEU A 161 -5.12 -5.30 13.85
C LEU A 161 -5.97 -4.69 14.97
N ASN A 162 -5.69 -3.44 15.27
CA ASN A 162 -6.53 -2.61 16.13
C ASN A 162 -7.52 -1.85 15.24
N PRO A 163 -8.83 -2.06 15.38
CA PRO A 163 -9.81 -1.24 14.68
C PRO A 163 -9.84 0.17 15.27
N HIS A 164 -9.42 1.18 14.51
CA HIS A 164 -9.49 2.57 14.95
C HIS A 164 -10.96 3.01 15.11
N PRO A 165 -11.35 3.69 16.22
CA PRO A 165 -12.73 4.11 16.47
C PRO A 165 -13.36 4.94 15.34
N LEU A 166 -12.61 5.85 14.71
CA LEU A 166 -13.07 6.65 13.58
C LEU A 166 -13.34 5.81 12.33
N LYS A 167 -12.52 4.77 12.09
CA LYS A 167 -12.74 3.81 10.98
C LYS A 167 -14.02 2.98 11.19
N LEU A 168 -14.31 2.61 12.43
CA LEU A 168 -15.52 1.86 12.77
C LEU A 168 -16.78 2.70 12.56
N LYS A 169 -16.78 3.98 12.96
CA LYS A 169 -17.91 4.90 12.75
C LYS A 169 -18.21 5.11 11.27
N ALA A 170 -17.19 5.24 10.42
CA ALA A 170 -17.36 5.52 9.00
C ALA A 170 -17.87 4.32 8.18
N LYS A 171 -17.56 3.07 8.59
CA LYS A 171 -17.91 1.86 7.82
C LYS A 171 -19.14 1.10 8.31
N GLY A 172 -19.72 1.45 9.46
CA GLY A 172 -20.81 0.70 10.08
C GLY A 172 -20.35 -0.69 10.57
N ILE A 173 -20.61 -1.01 11.82
CA ILE A 173 -20.03 -2.15 12.56
C ILE A 173 -20.32 -3.55 11.94
N LYS A 174 -21.27 -3.66 11.02
CA LYS A 174 -21.78 -4.97 10.54
C LYS A 174 -21.08 -5.56 9.32
N SER A 175 -19.99 -4.97 8.73
CA SER A 175 -19.72 -5.30 7.35
C SER A 175 -18.33 -5.80 6.93
N VAL A 176 -17.31 -5.82 7.77
CA VAL A 176 -15.94 -6.14 7.27
C VAL A 176 -15.77 -7.65 7.01
N ARG A 177 -16.27 -8.53 7.87
CA ARG A 177 -16.18 -9.99 7.67
C ARG A 177 -17.15 -10.55 6.62
N ALA A 178 -18.32 -9.96 6.46
CA ALA A 178 -19.38 -10.48 5.59
C ALA A 178 -19.16 -10.21 4.08
N ARG A 179 -18.14 -9.40 3.74
CA ARG A 179 -17.91 -8.95 2.35
C ARG A 179 -16.62 -9.42 1.73
N VAL A 180 -15.88 -10.32 2.36
CA VAL A 180 -14.60 -10.84 1.85
C VAL A 180 -14.77 -12.32 1.52
N ALA A 181 -14.12 -12.80 0.46
CA ALA A 181 -14.15 -14.21 0.07
C ALA A 181 -12.79 -14.67 -0.42
N ASN A 182 -12.51 -15.95 -0.23
CA ASN A 182 -11.40 -16.64 -0.86
C ASN A 182 -11.79 -17.15 -2.26
N LEU A 183 -10.84 -17.16 -3.18
CA LEU A 183 -11.05 -17.66 -4.55
C LEU A 183 -11.42 -19.15 -4.59
N VAL A 184 -10.90 -19.94 -3.64
CA VAL A 184 -11.24 -21.37 -3.51
C VAL A 184 -12.74 -21.62 -3.23
N GLU A 185 -13.47 -20.63 -2.74
CA GLU A 185 -14.93 -20.73 -2.57
C GLU A 185 -15.71 -20.72 -3.91
N PHE A 186 -15.08 -20.24 -4.98
CA PHE A 186 -15.65 -20.17 -6.33
C PHE A 186 -15.08 -21.25 -7.26
N ASN A 187 -13.82 -21.65 -7.03
CA ASN A 187 -13.15 -22.75 -7.73
C ASN A 187 -12.10 -23.37 -6.80
N ASP A 188 -12.34 -24.57 -6.32
CA ASP A 188 -11.50 -25.27 -5.34
C ASP A 188 -10.15 -25.76 -5.89
N ALA A 189 -9.99 -25.78 -7.23
CA ALA A 189 -8.72 -26.12 -7.89
C ALA A 189 -7.71 -24.96 -7.90
N ILE A 190 -8.11 -23.74 -7.49
CA ILE A 190 -7.23 -22.58 -7.49
C ILE A 190 -6.22 -22.67 -6.34
N ASN A 191 -4.97 -22.45 -6.69
CA ASN A 191 -3.87 -22.29 -5.75
C ASN A 191 -2.90 -21.19 -6.27
N HIS A 192 -1.84 -20.91 -5.50
CA HIS A 192 -0.87 -19.89 -5.90
C HIS A 192 -0.25 -20.13 -7.28
N GLU A 193 0.06 -21.38 -7.62
CA GLU A 193 0.73 -21.71 -8.88
C GLU A 193 -0.23 -21.54 -10.07
N THR A 194 -1.42 -22.16 -10.02
CA THR A 194 -2.42 -22.05 -11.08
C THR A 194 -2.89 -20.62 -11.31
N LEU A 195 -3.02 -19.83 -10.25
CA LEU A 195 -3.34 -18.41 -10.33
C LEU A 195 -2.19 -17.62 -10.96
N SER A 196 -0.93 -17.88 -10.54
CA SER A 196 0.25 -17.22 -11.11
C SER A 196 0.40 -17.49 -12.60
N GLU A 197 0.20 -18.73 -13.03
CA GLU A 197 0.21 -19.13 -14.44
C GLU A 197 -0.85 -18.38 -15.25
N ALA A 198 -2.09 -18.32 -14.75
CA ALA A 198 -3.16 -17.60 -15.40
C ALA A 198 -2.89 -16.09 -15.51
N ILE A 199 -2.26 -15.47 -14.48
CA ILE A 199 -1.89 -14.05 -14.52
C ILE A 199 -0.78 -13.81 -15.55
N ILE A 200 0.23 -14.67 -15.60
CA ILE A 200 1.33 -14.58 -16.58
C ILE A 200 0.77 -14.70 -18.00
N GLU A 201 -0.08 -15.68 -18.24
CA GLU A 201 -0.72 -15.88 -19.55
C GLU A 201 -1.54 -14.65 -19.95
N ALA A 202 -2.43 -14.16 -19.07
CA ALA A 202 -3.23 -12.97 -19.33
C ALA A 202 -2.39 -11.71 -19.56
N PHE A 203 -1.26 -11.56 -18.86
CA PHE A 203 -0.32 -10.47 -19.05
C PHE A 203 0.35 -10.51 -20.43
N CYS A 204 0.82 -11.69 -20.84
CA CYS A 204 1.41 -11.92 -22.15
C CYS A 204 0.38 -11.69 -23.30
N GLU A 205 -0.82 -12.21 -23.15
CA GLU A 205 -1.89 -12.03 -24.12
C GLU A 205 -2.31 -10.56 -24.27
N TYR A 206 -2.41 -9.84 -23.15
CA TYR A 206 -2.81 -8.43 -23.18
C TYR A 206 -1.86 -7.56 -23.99
N TYR A 207 -0.56 -7.80 -23.86
CA TYR A 207 0.46 -7.05 -24.58
C TYR A 207 0.87 -7.69 -25.92
N GLY A 208 0.43 -8.89 -26.23
CA GLY A 208 0.76 -9.61 -27.47
C GLY A 208 2.20 -10.09 -27.56
N GLU A 209 2.88 -10.24 -26.42
CA GLU A 209 4.29 -10.66 -26.34
C GLU A 209 4.48 -11.72 -25.24
N THR A 210 5.60 -12.40 -25.27
CA THR A 210 5.99 -13.40 -24.26
C THR A 210 7.35 -13.03 -23.66
N ALA A 211 7.56 -13.41 -22.40
CA ALA A 211 8.84 -13.24 -21.70
C ALA A 211 9.12 -14.46 -20.82
N PRO A 212 10.41 -14.82 -20.61
CA PRO A 212 10.75 -15.84 -19.65
C PRO A 212 10.41 -15.40 -18.22
N VAL A 213 10.12 -16.37 -17.36
CA VAL A 213 9.90 -16.10 -15.93
C VAL A 213 11.24 -16.17 -15.20
N GLU A 214 11.66 -15.03 -14.65
CA GLU A 214 12.84 -14.95 -13.79
C GLU A 214 12.43 -15.34 -12.36
N GLN A 215 13.12 -16.34 -11.79
CA GLN A 215 12.92 -16.71 -10.39
C GLN A 215 13.92 -15.95 -9.51
N LEU A 216 13.40 -15.35 -8.43
CA LEU A 216 14.20 -14.69 -7.40
C LEU A 216 14.16 -15.51 -6.11
N ASP A 217 15.33 -15.75 -5.55
CA ASP A 217 15.55 -16.50 -4.32
C ASP A 217 16.45 -15.71 -3.34
N GLU A 218 16.71 -16.26 -2.16
CA GLU A 218 17.60 -15.62 -1.19
C GLU A 218 19.03 -15.41 -1.71
N ALA A 219 19.50 -16.27 -2.60
CA ALA A 219 20.82 -16.11 -3.22
C ALA A 219 20.90 -14.86 -4.13
N SER A 220 19.75 -14.32 -4.54
CA SER A 220 19.67 -13.08 -5.30
C SER A 220 20.18 -11.88 -4.50
N LEU A 221 20.10 -11.88 -3.16
CA LEU A 221 20.68 -10.82 -2.30
C LEU A 221 22.20 -10.72 -2.44
N ALA A 222 22.88 -11.86 -2.52
CA ALA A 222 24.33 -11.89 -2.69
C ALA A 222 24.75 -11.44 -4.11
N LYS A 223 23.92 -11.72 -5.11
CA LYS A 223 24.19 -11.39 -6.52
C LYS A 223 23.86 -9.94 -6.88
N GLN A 224 22.96 -9.30 -6.12
CA GLN A 224 22.42 -7.97 -6.38
C GLN A 224 22.61 -7.05 -5.16
N PRO A 225 23.75 -6.36 -5.02
CA PRO A 225 24.02 -5.50 -3.86
C PRO A 225 22.96 -4.43 -3.60
N THR A 226 22.37 -3.89 -4.67
CA THR A 226 21.30 -2.89 -4.57
C THR A 226 20.02 -3.50 -3.96
N LEU A 227 19.64 -4.71 -4.39
CA LEU A 227 18.51 -5.44 -3.78
C LEU A 227 18.76 -5.71 -2.29
N ASN A 228 19.99 -6.11 -1.93
CA ASN A 228 20.35 -6.31 -0.53
C ASN A 228 20.24 -5.03 0.30
N ALA A 229 20.61 -3.87 -0.24
CA ALA A 229 20.44 -2.59 0.45
C ALA A 229 18.95 -2.29 0.74
N TYR A 230 18.05 -2.52 -0.20
CA TYR A 230 16.61 -2.41 0.04
C TYR A 230 16.11 -3.44 1.05
N TYR A 231 16.62 -4.67 1.02
CA TYR A 231 16.28 -5.69 2.01
C TYR A 231 16.66 -5.26 3.42
N GLN A 232 17.87 -4.75 3.63
CA GLN A 232 18.31 -4.22 4.93
C GLN A 232 17.40 -3.07 5.40
N GLN A 233 17.02 -2.17 4.50
CA GLN A 233 16.07 -1.09 4.82
C GLN A 233 14.71 -1.65 5.24
N MET A 234 14.13 -2.60 4.50
CA MET A 234 12.80 -3.17 4.81
C MET A 234 12.80 -3.95 6.12
N ALA A 235 13.92 -4.59 6.47
CA ALA A 235 14.10 -5.32 7.72
C ALA A 235 14.44 -4.40 8.91
N ASP A 236 14.87 -3.17 8.66
CA ASP A 236 15.28 -2.22 9.68
C ASP A 236 14.13 -1.86 10.62
N TRP A 237 14.42 -1.71 11.89
CA TRP A 237 13.43 -1.38 12.92
C TRP A 237 12.87 0.03 12.72
N ASP A 238 13.72 1.01 12.42
CA ASP A 238 13.31 2.39 12.22
C ASP A 238 12.38 2.52 11.00
N TRP A 239 12.61 1.74 9.94
CA TRP A 239 11.72 1.69 8.80
C TRP A 239 10.34 1.13 9.16
N ARG A 240 10.29 0.02 9.89
CA ARG A 240 9.04 -0.69 10.22
C ARG A 240 8.21 0.04 11.25
N PHE A 241 8.84 0.48 12.33
CA PHE A 241 8.17 1.11 13.46
C PHE A 241 8.24 2.64 13.40
N GLY A 242 9.30 3.22 12.89
CA GLY A 242 9.56 4.65 12.87
C GLY A 242 10.01 5.17 14.23
N LYS A 243 10.63 6.34 14.23
CA LYS A 243 10.84 7.11 15.45
C LYS A 243 9.53 7.79 15.80
N THR A 244 9.04 7.58 17.01
CA THR A 244 7.87 8.28 17.54
C THR A 244 8.36 9.28 18.60
N PRO A 245 8.67 10.54 18.22
CA PRO A 245 9.02 11.58 19.18
C PRO A 245 7.82 11.91 20.09
N GLU A 246 8.08 12.45 21.27
CA GLU A 246 7.03 13.08 22.08
C GLU A 246 6.68 14.43 21.45
N PHE A 247 5.44 14.60 21.02
CA PHE A 247 4.94 15.83 20.42
C PHE A 247 4.10 16.64 21.39
N SER A 248 4.16 17.98 21.25
CA SER A 248 3.37 18.91 22.07
C SER A 248 1.91 18.99 21.66
N HIS A 249 1.59 18.64 20.40
CA HIS A 249 0.23 18.69 19.85
C HIS A 249 -0.08 17.40 19.13
N HIS A 250 -1.27 16.85 19.39
CA HIS A 250 -1.81 15.67 18.73
C HIS A 250 -3.27 15.91 18.38
N ILE A 251 -3.59 15.80 17.09
CA ILE A 251 -4.96 15.97 16.56
C ILE A 251 -5.21 14.95 15.44
N GLU A 252 -6.44 14.44 15.38
CA GLU A 252 -6.79 13.42 14.39
C GLU A 252 -8.17 13.66 13.79
N THR A 253 -8.34 13.26 12.55
CA THR A 253 -9.62 13.28 11.85
C THR A 253 -9.69 12.21 10.75
N ARG A 254 -10.90 12.03 10.19
CA ARG A 254 -11.11 11.17 9.04
C ARG A 254 -11.81 11.92 7.93
N PHE A 255 -11.14 11.97 6.78
CA PHE A 255 -11.70 12.42 5.51
C PHE A 255 -12.17 11.22 4.66
N ASP A 256 -12.91 11.48 3.59
CA ASP A 256 -13.31 10.45 2.62
C ASP A 256 -12.11 9.78 1.93
N TRP A 257 -11.00 10.51 1.80
CA TRP A 257 -9.77 10.05 1.18
C TRP A 257 -8.77 9.39 2.14
N GLY A 258 -8.98 9.45 3.45
CA GLY A 258 -8.13 8.78 4.44
C GLY A 258 -8.29 9.32 5.86
N MET A 259 -7.77 8.57 6.82
CA MET A 259 -7.57 9.02 8.18
C MET A 259 -6.29 9.85 8.24
N ILE A 260 -6.30 10.93 9.00
CA ILE A 260 -5.16 11.79 9.29
C ILE A 260 -4.98 11.88 10.79
N ASP A 261 -3.77 11.60 11.24
CA ASP A 261 -3.32 11.67 12.63
C ASP A 261 -2.03 12.50 12.65
N VAL A 262 -2.15 13.77 13.09
CA VAL A 262 -1.07 14.77 13.05
C VAL A 262 -0.48 14.95 14.42
N HIS A 263 0.84 14.80 14.51
CA HIS A 263 1.65 15.09 15.67
C HIS A 263 2.59 16.25 15.32
N MET A 264 2.57 17.31 16.12
CA MET A 264 3.40 18.51 15.91
C MET A 264 4.17 18.87 17.17
N ASP A 265 5.45 19.20 17.01
CA ASP A 265 6.25 19.85 18.03
C ASP A 265 6.39 21.33 17.70
N VAL A 266 5.85 22.19 18.58
CA VAL A 266 5.85 23.65 18.40
C VAL A 266 6.83 24.29 19.37
N LYS A 267 7.87 24.91 18.83
CA LYS A 267 8.91 25.63 19.59
C LYS A 267 8.96 27.09 19.17
N GLN A 268 8.89 28.01 20.15
CA GLN A 268 8.91 29.45 19.89
C GLN A 268 7.89 29.92 18.86
N ALA A 269 6.66 29.32 18.92
CA ALA A 269 5.56 29.54 17.97
C ALA A 269 5.88 29.18 16.51
N VAL A 270 6.84 28.26 16.28
CA VAL A 270 7.15 27.66 14.97
C VAL A 270 6.96 26.17 15.08
N ILE A 271 6.38 25.57 14.04
CA ILE A 271 6.25 24.11 13.91
C ILE A 271 7.64 23.55 13.61
N ALA A 272 8.31 23.04 14.64
CA ALA A 272 9.68 22.52 14.53
C ALA A 272 9.73 21.14 13.88
N GLU A 273 8.72 20.30 14.16
CA GLU A 273 8.61 18.94 13.62
C GLU A 273 7.15 18.58 13.43
N VAL A 274 6.86 17.85 12.34
CA VAL A 274 5.53 17.30 12.04
C VAL A 274 5.69 15.83 11.64
N VAL A 275 4.86 14.99 12.25
CA VAL A 275 4.65 13.61 11.76
C VAL A 275 3.17 13.45 11.47
N ILE A 276 2.84 12.92 10.28
CA ILE A 276 1.48 12.64 9.88
C ILE A 276 1.36 11.13 9.60
N PHE A 277 0.55 10.44 10.40
CA PHE A 277 0.15 9.08 10.15
C PHE A 277 -1.17 9.04 9.38
N SER A 278 -1.27 8.14 8.40
CA SER A 278 -2.45 8.08 7.53
C SER A 278 -2.63 6.70 6.90
N ASP A 279 -3.87 6.34 6.58
CA ASP A 279 -4.23 5.24 5.69
C ASP A 279 -4.65 5.73 4.29
N ALA A 280 -4.37 6.99 3.95
CA ALA A 280 -4.59 7.53 2.62
C ALA A 280 -3.81 6.74 1.56
N LEU A 281 -4.42 6.56 0.38
CA LEU A 281 -3.74 5.89 -0.74
C LEU A 281 -2.65 6.77 -1.36
N ASN A 282 -2.81 8.09 -1.29
CA ASN A 282 -1.83 9.03 -1.84
C ASN A 282 -0.76 9.36 -0.80
N VAL A 283 0.39 8.71 -0.90
CA VAL A 283 1.55 8.93 -0.02
C VAL A 283 2.19 10.28 -0.25
N GLU A 284 2.23 10.75 -1.50
CA GLU A 284 2.83 12.04 -1.88
C GLU A 284 2.13 13.20 -1.18
N LEU A 285 0.79 13.17 -1.11
CA LEU A 285 0.03 14.17 -0.35
C LEU A 285 0.50 14.25 1.10
N ILE A 286 0.69 13.11 1.77
CA ILE A 286 1.07 13.07 3.18
C ILE A 286 2.48 13.66 3.41
N GLU A 287 3.43 13.32 2.54
CA GLU A 287 4.79 13.86 2.62
C GLU A 287 4.80 15.38 2.32
N LEU A 288 4.06 15.84 1.32
CA LEU A 288 3.94 17.26 0.98
C LEU A 288 3.29 18.08 2.10
N LEU A 289 2.26 17.58 2.76
CA LEU A 289 1.63 18.24 3.91
C LEU A 289 2.62 18.39 5.06
N LYS A 290 3.39 17.35 5.37
CA LYS A 290 4.43 17.36 6.39
C LYS A 290 5.54 18.37 6.07
N GLU A 291 6.08 18.33 4.85
CA GLU A 291 7.12 19.26 4.40
C GLU A 291 6.64 20.70 4.44
N THR A 292 5.41 20.95 3.96
CA THR A 292 4.81 22.28 3.92
C THR A 292 4.62 22.91 5.30
N LEU A 293 4.24 22.11 6.30
CA LEU A 293 4.00 22.61 7.66
C LEU A 293 5.27 22.80 8.47
N THR A 294 6.35 22.06 8.19
CA THR A 294 7.59 22.15 8.92
C THR A 294 8.26 23.52 8.73
N GLY A 295 8.57 24.22 9.82
CA GLY A 295 9.17 25.55 9.80
C GLY A 295 8.17 26.70 9.70
N VAL A 296 6.87 26.42 9.55
CA VAL A 296 5.81 27.44 9.50
C VAL A 296 5.50 27.95 10.91
N LYS A 297 5.22 29.24 11.03
CA LYS A 297 4.74 29.82 12.31
C LYS A 297 3.37 29.18 12.65
N TYR A 298 3.24 28.76 13.90
CA TYR A 298 2.02 28.14 14.41
C TYR A 298 0.92 29.20 14.64
N ASN A 299 0.38 29.70 13.55
CA ASN A 299 -0.79 30.56 13.52
C ASN A 299 -1.61 30.33 12.25
N LYS A 300 -2.90 30.62 12.31
CA LYS A 300 -3.88 30.33 11.24
C LYS A 300 -3.50 30.96 9.89
N SER A 301 -3.02 32.19 9.89
CA SER A 301 -2.72 32.92 8.65
C SER A 301 -1.53 32.30 7.91
N GLU A 302 -0.44 32.00 8.62
CA GLU A 302 0.77 31.41 8.02
C GLU A 302 0.52 29.97 7.53
N ILE A 303 -0.24 29.16 8.30
CA ILE A 303 -0.63 27.80 7.90
C ILE A 303 -1.51 27.84 6.66
N LYS A 304 -2.52 28.74 6.62
CA LYS A 304 -3.36 28.92 5.43
C LYS A 304 -2.53 29.31 4.20
N ASN A 305 -1.62 30.26 4.36
CA ASN A 305 -0.77 30.71 3.26
C ASN A 305 0.10 29.57 2.72
N ALA A 306 0.75 28.81 3.60
CA ALA A 306 1.60 27.69 3.22
C ALA A 306 0.82 26.58 2.47
N LEU A 307 -0.36 26.20 2.99
CA LEU A 307 -1.20 25.18 2.34
C LEU A 307 -1.85 25.69 1.04
N ALA A 308 -2.19 26.97 0.95
CA ALA A 308 -2.67 27.58 -0.29
C ALA A 308 -1.59 27.58 -1.39
N GLU A 309 -0.33 27.82 -1.05
CA GLU A 309 0.79 27.70 -2.01
C GLU A 309 1.01 26.26 -2.45
N LEU A 310 0.88 25.27 -1.54
CA LEU A 310 0.90 23.86 -1.91
C LEU A 310 -0.23 23.53 -2.87
N ALA A 311 -1.47 23.96 -2.60
CA ALA A 311 -2.62 23.70 -3.48
C ALA A 311 -2.44 24.30 -4.89
N LYS A 312 -1.77 25.44 -5.02
CA LYS A 312 -1.44 26.03 -6.32
C LYS A 312 -0.33 25.26 -7.04
N ALA A 313 0.68 24.79 -6.30
CA ALA A 313 1.80 24.02 -6.86
C ALA A 313 1.37 22.62 -7.30
N GLN A 314 0.33 22.04 -6.65
CA GLN A 314 -0.20 20.69 -6.89
C GLN A 314 -1.71 20.73 -7.11
N PRO A 315 -2.18 21.18 -8.29
CA PRO A 315 -3.62 21.37 -8.55
C PRO A 315 -4.45 20.09 -8.41
N GLU A 316 -3.86 18.92 -8.69
CA GLU A 316 -4.50 17.61 -8.55
C GLU A 316 -4.76 17.20 -7.10
N LEU A 317 -4.05 17.81 -6.14
CA LEU A 317 -4.19 17.58 -4.70
C LEU A 317 -4.98 18.71 -4.01
N ALA A 318 -5.37 19.76 -4.74
CA ALA A 318 -5.93 20.98 -4.16
C ALA A 318 -7.17 20.71 -3.29
N ALA A 319 -8.02 19.75 -3.67
CA ALA A 319 -9.20 19.41 -2.90
C ALA A 319 -8.83 18.82 -1.52
N GLN A 320 -7.92 17.84 -1.47
CA GLN A 320 -7.47 17.23 -0.23
C GLN A 320 -6.69 18.20 0.65
N VAL A 321 -5.87 19.06 0.05
CA VAL A 321 -5.15 20.13 0.77
C VAL A 321 -6.14 21.11 1.40
N SER A 322 -7.21 21.49 0.70
CA SER A 322 -8.27 22.35 1.22
C SER A 322 -9.05 21.73 2.36
N ASP A 323 -9.40 20.44 2.24
CA ASP A 323 -10.05 19.68 3.32
C ASP A 323 -9.17 19.69 4.57
N PHE A 324 -7.87 19.39 4.41
CA PHE A 324 -6.89 19.37 5.48
C PHE A 324 -6.70 20.77 6.11
N GLU A 325 -6.57 21.82 5.29
CA GLU A 325 -6.45 23.22 5.76
C GLU A 325 -7.65 23.60 6.61
N GLY A 326 -8.87 23.39 6.11
CA GLY A 326 -10.10 23.76 6.81
C GLY A 326 -10.20 23.10 8.18
N TRP A 327 -9.88 21.80 8.24
CA TRP A 327 -9.89 21.06 9.50
C TRP A 327 -8.77 21.53 10.44
N LEU A 328 -7.52 21.58 10.00
CA LEU A 328 -6.37 21.93 10.85
C LEU A 328 -6.54 23.31 11.47
N VAL A 329 -7.01 24.29 10.68
CA VAL A 329 -7.27 25.65 11.15
C VAL A 329 -8.45 25.69 12.13
N GLY A 330 -9.45 24.84 11.95
CA GLY A 330 -10.56 24.68 12.88
C GLY A 330 -10.12 24.15 14.24
N GLU A 331 -9.26 23.13 14.28
CA GLU A 331 -8.69 22.58 15.52
C GLU A 331 -7.84 23.59 16.31
N MET A 332 -7.30 24.62 15.67
CA MET A 332 -6.58 25.69 16.33
C MET A 332 -7.50 26.72 17.01
N GLU A 333 -8.82 26.56 16.94
CA GLU A 333 -9.80 27.47 17.59
C GLU A 333 -10.22 27.01 19.00
N GLY A 334 -9.92 25.77 19.35
CA GLY A 334 -10.14 25.21 20.70
C GLY A 334 -8.93 25.48 21.57
#